data_598bfdcb0ecc7c06e74eea28f784637b
#
_entry.id   598bfdcb0ecc7c06e74eea28f784637b
#
_cell.length_a   1.000
_cell.length_b   1.000
_cell.length_c   1.000
_cell.angle_alpha   90.00
_cell.angle_beta   90.00
_cell.angle_gamma   90.00
#
_symmetry.space_group_name_H-M   'P 1'
#
loop_
_entity.id
_entity.type
_entity.pdbx_description
1 polymer ?
#
loop_
_entity_poly.entity_id
_entity_poly.type
_entity_poly.pdbx_seq_one_letter_code
_entity_poly.pdbx_strand_id
1 'polypeptide(L)'
;MDESTHESAPLLRQVLGVVVANGLEFYDFVTYAFFAAQIGRAFFPSSAPSTSLLASLATFGVGFLTRPLGALVIGRFGDRVGRKPAMLLSFVLIGVGVVGLPLIPPYASIGIWAPLLAIAFRLLQGFALGGEVGPSTAFLMEAAPPLRRGLYVSLQATSADVAVCVAGLVGLGLASVLDAAALDAWGWRVALLLGAAIVPLGFLLRRTLDETLPAGAQSPRSSNSSRLSGSPTNAAGAGYARTVILGLILLSTATTTNYLLEYMTTYANFTLGMSAMTAFGATAVIGLSGVICDPLGGWLSDRFGRKPVMILPWLVLALAVFPAFMLLDRLRTGAALYGACAVLGCISTLSSATIIVAITEALPARVRSGGIALIYAFAISVFGGSAQFSVAWLIKATGNPLAPAWYMFCGVIIGLIALLQLPETAPIKLAESARPVSPAEGFAQR
;
A
#
# COMPACT_ATOMS: atom_id res chain seq x y z
N MET A 1 37.60 -20.96 0.97
CA MET A 1 36.95 -19.81 1.64
C MET A 1 36.89 -18.71 0.60
N ASP A 2 35.67 -18.26 0.28
CA ASP A 2 35.30 -17.00 -0.42
C ASP A 2 34.60 -17.10 -1.80
N GLU A 3 33.76 -18.14 -2.02
CA GLU A 3 32.81 -18.12 -3.14
C GLU A 3 31.42 -17.55 -2.77
N SER A 4 31.13 -17.38 -1.46
CA SER A 4 29.79 -16.95 -1.01
C SER A 4 29.56 -15.43 -1.04
N THR A 5 30.59 -14.61 -1.20
CA THR A 5 30.51 -13.15 -1.18
C THR A 5 30.21 -12.52 -2.54
N HIS A 6 30.51 -13.22 -3.65
CA HIS A 6 30.28 -12.68 -5.01
C HIS A 6 28.85 -12.85 -5.53
N GLU A 7 28.07 -13.85 -5.06
CA GLU A 7 26.67 -14.04 -5.48
C GLU A 7 25.66 -13.14 -4.73
N SER A 8 26.02 -12.64 -3.55
CA SER A 8 25.10 -11.82 -2.73
C SER A 8 24.97 -10.37 -3.18
N ALA A 9 25.99 -9.80 -3.79
CA ALA A 9 26.01 -8.39 -4.22
C ALA A 9 25.00 -8.07 -5.36
N PRO A 10 24.88 -8.87 -6.42
CA PRO A 10 23.90 -8.64 -7.48
C PRO A 10 22.46 -8.77 -6.96
N LEU A 11 22.18 -9.73 -6.07
CA LEU A 11 20.87 -9.94 -5.50
C LEU A 11 20.43 -8.76 -4.62
N LEU A 12 21.30 -8.27 -3.75
CA LEU A 12 21.04 -7.10 -2.90
C LEU A 12 20.74 -5.85 -3.76
N ARG A 13 21.48 -5.64 -4.83
CA ARG A 13 21.25 -4.53 -5.76
C ARG A 13 19.87 -4.62 -6.44
N GLN A 14 19.45 -5.81 -6.82
CA GLN A 14 18.13 -6.04 -7.42
C GLN A 14 17.01 -5.80 -6.40
N VAL A 15 17.14 -6.31 -5.17
CA VAL A 15 16.18 -6.07 -4.07
C VAL A 15 16.05 -4.57 -3.79
N LEU A 16 17.17 -3.87 -3.65
CA LEU A 16 17.18 -2.42 -3.44
C LEU A 16 16.53 -1.68 -4.62
N GLY A 17 16.77 -2.09 -5.85
CA GLY A 17 16.15 -1.51 -7.04
C GLY A 17 14.63 -1.59 -7.02
N VAL A 18 14.07 -2.76 -6.66
CA VAL A 18 12.63 -2.96 -6.53
C VAL A 18 12.04 -2.13 -5.38
N VAL A 19 12.70 -2.13 -4.22
CA VAL A 19 12.26 -1.40 -3.02
C VAL A 19 12.26 0.11 -3.26
N VAL A 20 13.34 0.65 -3.84
CA VAL A 20 13.44 2.08 -4.17
C VAL A 20 12.40 2.48 -5.20
N ALA A 21 12.22 1.71 -6.28
CA ALA A 21 11.22 2.00 -7.31
C ALA A 21 9.81 2.10 -6.69
N ASN A 22 9.44 1.14 -5.83
CA ASN A 22 8.16 1.16 -5.12
C ASN A 22 7.97 2.42 -4.27
N GLY A 23 8.97 2.82 -3.48
CA GLY A 23 8.91 4.04 -2.65
C GLY A 23 8.71 5.31 -3.49
N LEU A 24 9.40 5.39 -4.63
CA LEU A 24 9.31 6.51 -5.55
C LEU A 24 7.89 6.68 -6.13
N GLU A 25 7.26 5.58 -6.49
CA GLU A 25 5.87 5.58 -7.01
C GLU A 25 4.86 5.98 -5.94
N PHE A 26 5.06 5.51 -4.71
CA PHE A 26 4.19 5.85 -3.59
C PHE A 26 4.26 7.33 -3.21
N TYR A 27 5.39 8.02 -3.38
CA TYR A 27 5.52 9.43 -3.02
C TYR A 27 4.51 10.32 -3.74
N ASP A 28 4.40 10.24 -5.08
CA ASP A 28 3.43 11.04 -5.84
C ASP A 28 2.00 10.73 -5.42
N PHE A 29 1.75 9.44 -5.23
CA PHE A 29 0.44 8.93 -4.92
C PHE A 29 -0.07 9.45 -3.56
N VAL A 30 0.74 9.33 -2.50
CA VAL A 30 0.36 9.78 -1.15
C VAL A 30 0.37 11.30 -1.04
N THR A 31 1.26 12.00 -1.75
CA THR A 31 1.31 13.47 -1.76
C THR A 31 -0.01 14.08 -2.22
N TYR A 32 -0.66 13.51 -3.23
CA TYR A 32 -1.99 13.96 -3.63
C TYR A 32 -3.01 13.87 -2.49
N ALA A 33 -3.04 12.74 -1.78
CA ALA A 33 -3.98 12.52 -0.68
C ALA A 33 -3.78 13.55 0.45
N PHE A 34 -2.53 13.88 0.76
CA PHE A 34 -2.19 14.85 1.81
C PHE A 34 -2.56 16.29 1.44
N PHE A 35 -2.50 16.62 0.16
CA PHE A 35 -2.93 17.93 -0.36
C PHE A 35 -4.34 17.91 -0.96
N ALA A 36 -5.16 16.90 -0.65
CA ALA A 36 -6.50 16.74 -1.22
C ALA A 36 -7.41 17.97 -1.01
N ALA A 37 -7.28 18.67 0.11
CA ALA A 37 -8.04 19.88 0.39
C ALA A 37 -7.64 21.04 -0.54
N GLN A 38 -6.35 21.25 -0.76
CA GLN A 38 -5.81 22.28 -1.65
C GLN A 38 -6.17 21.99 -3.10
N ILE A 39 -5.98 20.74 -3.54
CA ILE A 39 -6.34 20.26 -4.86
C ILE A 39 -7.86 20.40 -5.09
N GLY A 40 -8.65 20.10 -4.06
CA GLY A 40 -10.11 20.25 -4.10
C GLY A 40 -10.51 21.70 -4.38
N ARG A 41 -9.92 22.67 -3.68
CA ARG A 41 -10.17 24.10 -3.92
C ARG A 41 -9.71 24.57 -5.30
N ALA A 42 -8.59 24.03 -5.81
CA ALA A 42 -8.04 24.43 -7.08
C ALA A 42 -8.85 23.91 -8.29
N PHE A 43 -9.32 22.66 -8.25
CA PHE A 43 -9.94 21.99 -9.40
C PHE A 43 -11.46 21.76 -9.25
N PHE A 44 -11.99 21.72 -8.03
CA PHE A 44 -13.39 21.40 -7.73
C PHE A 44 -14.02 22.49 -6.84
N PRO A 45 -14.02 23.78 -7.24
CA PRO A 45 -14.55 24.85 -6.41
C PRO A 45 -16.03 24.61 -6.12
N SER A 46 -16.41 24.76 -4.85
CA SER A 46 -17.78 24.64 -4.38
C SER A 46 -18.03 25.64 -3.25
N SER A 47 -19.27 26.09 -3.10
CA SER A 47 -19.69 26.92 -1.96
C SER A 47 -19.50 26.20 -0.62
N ALA A 48 -19.55 24.88 -0.61
CA ALA A 48 -19.27 24.05 0.55
C ALA A 48 -17.87 23.42 0.48
N PRO A 49 -16.92 23.81 1.36
CA PRO A 49 -15.55 23.27 1.35
C PRO A 49 -15.48 21.75 1.46
N SER A 50 -16.40 21.13 2.18
CA SER A 50 -16.50 19.66 2.28
C SER A 50 -16.83 18.99 0.94
N THR A 51 -17.55 19.65 0.04
CA THR A 51 -17.86 19.12 -1.30
C THR A 51 -16.63 19.14 -2.19
N SER A 52 -15.83 20.21 -2.16
CA SER A 52 -14.54 20.27 -2.86
C SER A 52 -13.58 19.20 -2.38
N LEU A 53 -13.48 18.97 -1.07
CA LEU A 53 -12.67 17.91 -0.50
C LEU A 53 -13.14 16.52 -0.97
N LEU A 54 -14.44 16.24 -0.88
CA LEU A 54 -15.00 14.95 -1.32
C LEU A 54 -14.75 14.70 -2.81
N ALA A 55 -14.88 15.71 -3.67
CA ALA A 55 -14.58 15.58 -5.10
C ALA A 55 -13.10 15.27 -5.35
N SER A 56 -12.18 15.90 -4.61
CA SER A 56 -10.75 15.61 -4.68
C SER A 56 -10.45 14.20 -4.21
N LEU A 57 -11.00 13.75 -3.08
CA LEU A 57 -10.82 12.39 -2.57
C LEU A 57 -11.46 11.32 -3.47
N ALA A 58 -12.59 11.63 -4.11
CA ALA A 58 -13.17 10.76 -5.13
C ALA A 58 -12.23 10.64 -6.34
N THR A 59 -11.63 11.73 -6.79
CA THR A 59 -10.64 11.75 -7.88
C THR A 59 -9.38 10.95 -7.51
N PHE A 60 -8.94 11.02 -6.25
CA PHE A 60 -7.90 10.14 -5.72
C PHE A 60 -8.29 8.67 -5.88
N GLY A 61 -9.48 8.30 -5.43
CA GLY A 61 -10.00 6.94 -5.50
C GLY A 61 -10.19 6.42 -6.93
N VAL A 62 -10.62 7.27 -7.85
CA VAL A 62 -10.80 6.90 -9.27
C VAL A 62 -9.52 6.39 -9.92
N GLY A 63 -8.34 6.91 -9.52
CA GLY A 63 -7.05 6.42 -9.98
C GLY A 63 -6.82 4.94 -9.73
N PHE A 64 -7.43 4.35 -8.70
CA PHE A 64 -7.28 2.93 -8.42
C PHE A 64 -8.11 2.01 -9.33
N LEU A 65 -9.21 2.51 -9.89
CA LEU A 65 -10.13 1.70 -10.71
C LEU A 65 -9.48 1.16 -11.97
N THR A 66 -8.50 1.86 -12.53
CA THR A 66 -7.78 1.45 -13.73
C THR A 66 -6.64 0.50 -13.48
N ARG A 67 -6.22 0.25 -12.22
CA ARG A 67 -5.13 -0.67 -11.87
C ARG A 67 -5.33 -2.10 -12.40
N PRO A 68 -6.50 -2.75 -12.24
CA PRO A 68 -6.71 -4.09 -12.78
C PRO A 68 -6.61 -4.13 -14.31
N LEU A 69 -7.10 -3.08 -14.98
CA LEU A 69 -7.00 -2.96 -16.43
C LEU A 69 -5.54 -2.79 -16.87
N GLY A 70 -4.79 -1.93 -16.17
CA GLY A 70 -3.36 -1.74 -16.40
C GLY A 70 -2.58 -3.04 -16.23
N ALA A 71 -2.82 -3.79 -15.15
CA ALA A 71 -2.20 -5.09 -14.91
C ALA A 71 -2.43 -6.06 -16.08
N LEU A 72 -3.65 -6.08 -16.62
CA LEU A 72 -4.01 -6.95 -17.74
C LEU A 72 -3.33 -6.54 -19.04
N VAL A 73 -3.36 -5.25 -19.37
CA VAL A 73 -2.86 -4.71 -20.65
C VAL A 73 -1.34 -4.66 -20.66
N ILE A 74 -0.73 -4.07 -19.63
CA ILE A 74 0.72 -3.94 -19.51
C ILE A 74 1.36 -5.31 -19.29
N GLY A 75 0.72 -6.19 -18.51
CA GLY A 75 1.16 -7.57 -18.33
C GLY A 75 1.23 -8.32 -19.66
N ARG A 76 0.16 -8.27 -20.46
CA ARG A 76 0.16 -8.91 -21.80
C ARG A 76 1.16 -8.28 -22.77
N PHE A 77 1.36 -6.97 -22.69
CA PHE A 77 2.39 -6.29 -23.48
C PHE A 77 3.78 -6.79 -23.08
N GLY A 78 4.06 -6.93 -21.79
CA GLY A 78 5.31 -7.48 -21.24
C GLY A 78 5.56 -8.92 -21.68
N ASP A 79 4.51 -9.75 -21.74
CA ASP A 79 4.62 -11.14 -22.20
C ASP A 79 4.90 -11.25 -23.71
N ARG A 80 4.51 -10.25 -24.51
CA ARG A 80 4.65 -10.27 -25.99
C ARG A 80 5.91 -9.57 -26.49
N VAL A 81 6.24 -8.44 -25.89
CA VAL A 81 7.30 -7.51 -26.39
C VAL A 81 8.56 -7.61 -25.52
N GLY A 82 8.40 -8.02 -24.24
CA GLY A 82 9.47 -8.10 -23.26
C GLY A 82 9.15 -7.33 -22.00
N ARG A 83 9.71 -7.75 -20.89
CA ARG A 83 9.46 -7.13 -19.57
C ARG A 83 10.04 -5.71 -19.47
N LYS A 84 11.24 -5.49 -20.02
CA LYS A 84 11.89 -4.17 -20.00
C LYS A 84 11.10 -3.10 -20.77
N PRO A 85 10.62 -3.33 -22.02
CA PRO A 85 9.73 -2.40 -22.71
C PRO A 85 8.44 -2.10 -21.96
N ALA A 86 7.82 -3.10 -21.31
CA ALA A 86 6.60 -2.92 -20.52
C ALA A 86 6.84 -2.03 -19.31
N MET A 87 7.93 -2.26 -18.58
CA MET A 87 8.34 -1.42 -17.45
C MET A 87 8.61 0.03 -17.90
N LEU A 88 9.33 0.22 -19.01
CA LEU A 88 9.61 1.56 -19.55
C LEU A 88 8.32 2.29 -19.95
N LEU A 89 7.37 1.58 -20.57
CA LEU A 89 6.06 2.15 -20.93
C LEU A 89 5.31 2.61 -19.68
N SER A 90 5.23 1.76 -18.63
CA SER A 90 4.60 2.13 -17.36
C SER A 90 5.24 3.38 -16.77
N PHE A 91 6.56 3.48 -16.78
CA PHE A 91 7.29 4.65 -16.26
C PHE A 91 7.00 5.92 -17.03
N VAL A 92 6.95 5.86 -18.36
CA VAL A 92 6.59 7.03 -19.18
C VAL A 92 5.18 7.49 -18.87
N LEU A 93 4.23 6.55 -18.75
CA LEU A 93 2.83 6.87 -18.43
C LEU A 93 2.68 7.46 -17.02
N ILE A 94 3.38 6.90 -16.01
CA ILE A 94 3.45 7.46 -14.66
C ILE A 94 4.03 8.87 -14.73
N GLY A 95 5.17 9.05 -15.40
CA GLY A 95 5.83 10.34 -15.55
C GLY A 95 4.94 11.41 -16.16
N VAL A 96 4.20 11.09 -17.21
CA VAL A 96 3.20 11.99 -17.82
C VAL A 96 2.13 12.39 -16.80
N GLY A 97 1.62 11.45 -16.02
CA GLY A 97 0.61 11.73 -15.00
C GLY A 97 1.14 12.59 -13.84
N VAL A 98 2.36 12.25 -13.33
CA VAL A 98 3.00 12.95 -12.22
C VAL A 98 3.36 14.39 -12.56
N VAL A 99 3.89 14.62 -13.77
CA VAL A 99 4.22 15.97 -14.26
C VAL A 99 2.96 16.72 -14.69
N GLY A 100 2.03 16.04 -15.37
CA GLY A 100 0.84 16.67 -15.94
C GLY A 100 -0.11 17.23 -14.88
N LEU A 101 -0.34 16.50 -13.79
CA LEU A 101 -1.30 16.88 -12.75
C LEU A 101 -0.99 18.24 -12.10
N PRO A 102 0.21 18.53 -11.60
CA PRO A 102 0.53 19.82 -10.98
C PRO A 102 0.59 20.99 -11.99
N LEU A 103 0.70 20.71 -13.29
CA LEU A 103 0.72 21.74 -14.34
C LEU A 103 -0.68 22.14 -14.82
N ILE A 104 -1.75 21.47 -14.37
CA ILE A 104 -3.12 21.84 -14.72
C ILE A 104 -3.42 23.25 -14.17
N PRO A 105 -3.90 24.20 -15.02
CA PRO A 105 -4.39 25.47 -14.54
C PRO A 105 -5.63 25.30 -13.64
N PRO A 106 -5.86 26.20 -12.67
CA PRO A 106 -7.01 26.11 -11.77
C PRO A 106 -8.34 26.23 -12.53
N TYR A 107 -9.42 25.79 -11.89
CA TYR A 107 -10.78 25.89 -12.44
C TYR A 107 -11.15 27.30 -12.89
N ALA A 108 -10.70 28.32 -12.16
CA ALA A 108 -10.94 29.73 -12.52
C ALA A 108 -10.40 30.12 -13.93
N SER A 109 -9.38 29.42 -14.42
CA SER A 109 -8.74 29.70 -15.73
C SER A 109 -9.31 28.87 -16.87
N ILE A 110 -9.57 27.57 -16.65
CA ILE A 110 -9.97 26.64 -17.73
C ILE A 110 -11.32 25.94 -17.48
N GLY A 111 -12.04 26.34 -16.42
CA GLY A 111 -13.37 25.80 -16.11
C GLY A 111 -13.37 24.28 -15.92
N ILE A 112 -14.37 23.62 -16.51
CA ILE A 112 -14.60 22.17 -16.37
C ILE A 112 -13.42 21.30 -16.86
N TRP A 113 -12.53 21.83 -17.68
CA TRP A 113 -11.35 21.09 -18.13
C TRP A 113 -10.38 20.78 -16.99
N ALA A 114 -10.33 21.60 -15.93
CA ALA A 114 -9.45 21.35 -14.79
C ALA A 114 -9.77 20.02 -14.08
N PRO A 115 -11.00 19.76 -13.61
CA PRO A 115 -11.35 18.47 -13.02
C PRO A 115 -11.26 17.30 -14.01
N LEU A 116 -11.63 17.49 -15.28
CA LEU A 116 -11.54 16.42 -16.27
C LEU A 116 -10.10 15.98 -16.52
N LEU A 117 -9.17 16.92 -16.63
CA LEU A 117 -7.73 16.62 -16.77
C LEU A 117 -7.18 15.97 -15.51
N ALA A 118 -7.56 16.44 -14.31
CA ALA A 118 -7.13 15.83 -13.06
C ALA A 118 -7.58 14.35 -12.96
N ILE A 119 -8.83 14.05 -13.31
CA ILE A 119 -9.35 12.69 -13.38
C ILE A 119 -8.58 11.87 -14.44
N ALA A 120 -8.36 12.42 -15.63
CA ALA A 120 -7.65 11.74 -16.72
C ALA A 120 -6.21 11.35 -16.30
N PHE A 121 -5.46 12.27 -15.68
CA PHE A 121 -4.11 11.97 -15.20
C PHE A 121 -4.13 10.94 -14.07
N ARG A 122 -5.11 10.96 -13.16
CA ARG A 122 -5.26 9.95 -12.12
C ARG A 122 -5.59 8.57 -12.67
N LEU A 123 -6.47 8.47 -13.66
CA LEU A 123 -6.75 7.22 -14.37
C LEU A 123 -5.49 6.69 -15.08
N LEU A 124 -4.70 7.57 -15.70
CA LEU A 124 -3.46 7.22 -16.39
C LEU A 124 -2.41 6.69 -15.38
N GLN A 125 -2.22 7.36 -14.24
CA GLN A 125 -1.32 6.91 -13.18
C GLN A 125 -1.73 5.55 -12.64
N GLY A 126 -3.02 5.36 -12.34
CA GLY A 126 -3.54 4.08 -11.86
C GLY A 126 -3.36 2.94 -12.86
N PHE A 127 -3.64 3.22 -14.15
CA PHE A 127 -3.41 2.26 -15.23
C PHE A 127 -1.94 1.81 -15.30
N ALA A 128 -1.02 2.75 -15.22
CA ALA A 128 0.42 2.47 -15.30
C ALA A 128 0.93 1.67 -14.08
N LEU A 129 0.44 1.95 -12.88
CA LEU A 129 0.83 1.25 -11.63
C LEU A 129 0.27 -0.17 -11.52
N GLY A 130 -0.77 -0.51 -12.27
CA GLY A 130 -1.51 -1.77 -12.09
C GLY A 130 -0.69 -3.04 -12.26
N GLY A 131 0.39 -3.03 -13.04
CA GLY A 131 1.16 -4.22 -13.38
C GLY A 131 2.32 -4.58 -12.44
N GLU A 132 2.58 -3.80 -11.38
CA GLU A 132 3.89 -3.80 -10.73
C GLU A 132 3.96 -4.55 -9.39
N VAL A 133 2.92 -4.46 -8.57
CA VAL A 133 3.00 -4.96 -7.16
C VAL A 133 3.06 -6.48 -7.06
N GLY A 134 2.32 -7.20 -7.89
CA GLY A 134 2.31 -8.68 -7.85
C GLY A 134 3.68 -9.29 -8.17
N PRO A 135 4.29 -8.95 -9.30
CA PRO A 135 5.65 -9.38 -9.64
C PRO A 135 6.71 -8.96 -8.63
N SER A 136 6.64 -7.74 -8.10
CA SER A 136 7.60 -7.22 -7.10
C SER A 136 7.55 -8.01 -5.80
N THR A 137 6.35 -8.28 -5.28
CA THR A 137 6.15 -9.07 -4.05
C THR A 137 6.62 -10.51 -4.26
N ALA A 138 6.28 -11.13 -5.40
CA ALA A 138 6.73 -12.49 -5.73
C ALA A 138 8.26 -12.57 -5.83
N PHE A 139 8.90 -11.58 -6.47
CA PHE A 139 10.35 -11.49 -6.56
C PHE A 139 11.00 -11.38 -5.17
N LEU A 140 10.52 -10.49 -4.29
CA LEU A 140 11.07 -10.33 -2.95
C LEU A 140 10.93 -11.62 -2.12
N MET A 141 9.82 -12.35 -2.29
CA MET A 141 9.61 -13.61 -1.61
C MET A 141 10.52 -14.74 -2.14
N GLU A 142 10.76 -14.78 -3.46
CA GLU A 142 11.64 -15.78 -4.11
C GLU A 142 13.12 -15.48 -3.82
N ALA A 143 13.51 -14.21 -3.77
CA ALA A 143 14.85 -13.77 -3.42
C ALA A 143 15.20 -14.01 -1.95
N ALA A 144 14.19 -14.14 -1.08
CA ALA A 144 14.39 -14.28 0.35
C ALA A 144 14.73 -15.71 0.76
N PRO A 145 15.69 -15.91 1.70
CA PRO A 145 15.82 -17.19 2.40
C PRO A 145 14.48 -17.58 3.05
N PRO A 146 14.10 -18.87 3.08
CA PRO A 146 12.79 -19.32 3.59
C PRO A 146 12.42 -18.79 4.99
N LEU A 147 13.42 -18.66 5.88
CA LEU A 147 13.25 -18.17 7.25
C LEU A 147 13.31 -16.64 7.39
N ARG A 148 13.44 -15.87 6.29
CA ARG A 148 13.50 -14.41 6.28
C ARG A 148 12.54 -13.76 5.29
N ARG A 149 11.56 -14.49 4.81
CA ARG A 149 10.58 -14.01 3.84
C ARG A 149 9.77 -12.81 4.34
N GLY A 150 9.41 -12.85 5.64
CA GLY A 150 8.71 -11.73 6.29
C GLY A 150 9.51 -10.45 6.22
N LEU A 151 10.79 -10.50 6.60
CA LEU A 151 11.66 -9.33 6.57
C LEU A 151 11.87 -8.79 5.13
N TYR A 152 12.10 -9.67 4.14
CA TYR A 152 12.34 -9.20 2.75
C TYR A 152 11.09 -8.56 2.13
N VAL A 153 9.92 -9.16 2.32
CA VAL A 153 8.67 -8.61 1.79
C VAL A 153 8.27 -7.32 2.52
N SER A 154 8.59 -7.20 3.82
CA SER A 154 8.33 -5.96 4.58
C SER A 154 9.08 -4.74 4.04
N LEU A 155 10.23 -4.93 3.36
CA LEU A 155 10.96 -3.83 2.75
C LEU A 155 10.15 -3.07 1.68
N GLN A 156 9.18 -3.75 1.04
CA GLN A 156 8.28 -3.10 0.10
C GLN A 156 7.34 -2.14 0.83
N ALA A 157 6.72 -2.56 1.94
CA ALA A 157 5.89 -1.69 2.78
C ALA A 157 6.74 -0.56 3.40
N THR A 158 7.91 -0.89 3.94
CA THR A 158 8.88 0.10 4.47
C THR A 158 9.18 1.21 3.46
N SER A 159 9.38 0.87 2.18
CA SER A 159 9.67 1.88 1.16
C SER A 159 8.47 2.81 0.87
N ALA A 160 7.26 2.30 0.94
CA ALA A 160 6.05 3.11 0.85
C ALA A 160 5.94 4.07 2.06
N ASP A 161 6.25 3.59 3.26
CA ASP A 161 6.25 4.43 4.47
C ASP A 161 7.39 5.45 4.51
N VAL A 162 8.54 5.16 3.91
CA VAL A 162 9.58 6.18 3.64
C VAL A 162 9.00 7.28 2.76
N ALA A 163 8.25 6.94 1.71
CA ALA A 163 7.60 7.92 0.85
C ALA A 163 6.56 8.76 1.60
N VAL A 164 5.74 8.14 2.47
CA VAL A 164 4.79 8.82 3.36
C VAL A 164 5.52 9.79 4.29
N CYS A 165 6.61 9.35 4.93
CA CYS A 165 7.42 10.18 5.82
C CYS A 165 8.00 11.39 5.07
N VAL A 166 8.61 11.16 3.91
CA VAL A 166 9.20 12.23 3.08
C VAL A 166 8.12 13.20 2.61
N ALA A 167 6.97 12.73 2.13
CA ALA A 167 5.86 13.58 1.72
C ALA A 167 5.30 14.43 2.90
N GLY A 168 5.21 13.84 4.09
CA GLY A 168 4.85 14.54 5.32
C GLY A 168 5.87 15.63 5.69
N LEU A 169 7.17 15.33 5.61
CA LEU A 169 8.25 16.29 5.86
C LEU A 169 8.27 17.44 4.83
N VAL A 170 8.04 17.13 3.55
CA VAL A 170 7.90 18.14 2.50
C VAL A 170 6.69 19.04 2.76
N GLY A 171 5.53 18.45 3.11
CA GLY A 171 4.34 19.21 3.47
C GLY A 171 4.57 20.09 4.71
N LEU A 172 5.21 19.55 5.74
CA LEU A 172 5.61 20.26 6.95
C LEU A 172 6.55 21.44 6.61
N GLY A 173 7.58 21.20 5.81
CA GLY A 173 8.52 22.24 5.36
C GLY A 173 7.82 23.34 4.57
N LEU A 174 6.96 23.00 3.61
CA LEU A 174 6.17 23.98 2.87
C LEU A 174 5.22 24.78 3.79
N ALA A 175 4.53 24.12 4.70
CA ALA A 175 3.63 24.79 5.65
C ALA A 175 4.34 25.64 6.72
N SER A 176 5.65 25.45 6.94
CA SER A 176 6.46 26.28 7.83
C SER A 176 6.97 27.56 7.18
N VAL A 177 7.10 27.57 5.84
CA VAL A 177 7.67 28.70 5.07
C VAL A 177 6.57 29.49 4.35
N LEU A 178 5.49 28.82 3.91
CA LEU A 178 4.41 29.41 3.15
C LEU A 178 3.22 29.74 4.06
N ASP A 179 2.58 30.86 3.81
CA ASP A 179 1.28 31.15 4.40
C ASP A 179 0.18 30.23 3.78
N ALA A 180 -1.00 30.24 4.39
CA ALA A 180 -2.11 29.40 3.93
C ALA A 180 -2.52 29.72 2.49
N ALA A 181 -2.46 31.00 2.08
CA ALA A 181 -2.84 31.42 0.74
C ALA A 181 -1.83 30.92 -0.33
N ALA A 182 -0.53 31.02 -0.06
CA ALA A 182 0.51 30.49 -0.94
C ALA A 182 0.48 28.97 -1.00
N LEU A 183 0.27 28.29 0.14
CA LEU A 183 0.13 26.84 0.18
C LEU A 183 -1.05 26.37 -0.68
N ASP A 184 -2.18 27.06 -0.62
CA ASP A 184 -3.38 26.77 -1.41
C ASP A 184 -3.21 27.13 -2.90
N ALA A 185 -2.49 28.21 -3.22
CA ALA A 185 -2.33 28.65 -4.60
C ALA A 185 -1.35 27.77 -5.40
N TRP A 186 -0.18 27.46 -4.82
CA TRP A 186 0.90 26.79 -5.53
C TRP A 186 1.75 25.82 -4.70
N GLY A 187 1.76 25.92 -3.36
CA GLY A 187 2.62 25.08 -2.52
C GLY A 187 2.44 23.58 -2.75
N TRP A 188 1.21 23.11 -2.90
CA TRP A 188 0.92 21.72 -3.22
C TRP A 188 1.47 21.26 -4.58
N ARG A 189 1.58 22.19 -5.57
CA ARG A 189 2.19 21.89 -6.86
C ARG A 189 3.68 21.59 -6.74
N VAL A 190 4.38 22.34 -5.88
CA VAL A 190 5.80 22.10 -5.59
C VAL A 190 5.99 20.72 -4.96
N ALA A 191 5.15 20.35 -4.00
CA ALA A 191 5.23 19.02 -3.39
C ALA A 191 5.06 17.89 -4.43
N LEU A 192 4.10 18.01 -5.34
CA LEU A 192 3.90 17.04 -6.44
C LEU A 192 5.05 17.07 -7.46
N LEU A 193 5.58 18.25 -7.82
CA LEU A 193 6.69 18.37 -8.76
C LEU A 193 8.01 17.81 -8.19
N LEU A 194 8.20 17.83 -6.87
CA LEU A 194 9.30 17.08 -6.25
C LEU A 194 9.19 15.58 -6.54
N GLY A 195 7.98 15.04 -6.57
CA GLY A 195 7.71 13.68 -7.06
C GLY A 195 8.12 13.48 -8.52
N ALA A 196 7.95 14.48 -9.39
CA ALA A 196 8.37 14.40 -10.77
C ALA A 196 9.88 14.28 -10.96
N ALA A 197 10.70 14.83 -10.04
CA ALA A 197 12.16 14.68 -10.06
C ALA A 197 12.61 13.21 -9.88
N ILE A 198 11.74 12.38 -9.36
CA ILE A 198 11.94 10.94 -9.16
C ILE A 198 11.87 10.16 -10.48
N VAL A 199 11.11 10.66 -11.47
CA VAL A 199 10.94 10.00 -12.77
C VAL A 199 12.28 9.77 -13.51
N PRO A 200 13.17 10.76 -13.64
CA PRO A 200 14.50 10.54 -14.24
C PRO A 200 15.33 9.50 -13.49
N LEU A 201 15.28 9.51 -12.15
CA LEU A 201 16.03 8.55 -11.34
C LEU A 201 15.52 7.12 -11.52
N GLY A 202 14.21 6.91 -11.48
CA GLY A 202 13.59 5.61 -11.74
C GLY A 202 13.88 5.11 -13.17
N PHE A 203 13.88 6.02 -14.16
CA PHE A 203 14.24 5.68 -15.53
C PHE A 203 15.71 5.25 -15.66
N LEU A 204 16.64 5.97 -15.00
CA LEU A 204 18.06 5.62 -14.96
C LEU A 204 18.29 4.26 -14.31
N LEU A 205 17.68 4.01 -13.15
CA LEU A 205 17.79 2.74 -12.43
C LEU A 205 17.29 1.56 -13.29
N ARG A 206 16.17 1.72 -14.00
CA ARG A 206 15.61 0.64 -14.84
C ARG A 206 16.34 0.47 -16.18
N ARG A 207 16.98 1.48 -16.69
CA ARG A 207 17.81 1.37 -17.89
C ARG A 207 19.03 0.46 -17.67
N THR A 208 19.51 0.37 -16.43
CA THR A 208 20.65 -0.49 -16.03
C THR A 208 20.25 -1.92 -15.68
N LEU A 209 18.96 -2.26 -15.63
CA LEU A 209 18.50 -3.63 -15.45
C LEU A 209 18.66 -4.40 -16.76
N ASP A 210 19.22 -5.60 -16.68
CA ASP A 210 19.33 -6.50 -17.80
C ASP A 210 17.96 -7.07 -18.18
N GLU A 211 17.75 -7.33 -19.50
CA GLU A 211 16.55 -8.03 -19.97
C GLU A 211 16.56 -9.46 -19.42
N THR A 212 15.57 -9.80 -18.61
CA THR A 212 15.47 -11.13 -17.99
C THR A 212 14.86 -12.20 -18.89
N LEU A 213 14.25 -11.78 -20.02
CA LEU A 213 13.77 -12.70 -21.03
C LEU A 213 14.81 -12.83 -22.14
N PRO A 214 15.36 -14.04 -22.39
CA PRO A 214 16.21 -14.27 -23.57
C PRO A 214 15.42 -13.88 -24.83
N ALA A 215 16.02 -13.14 -25.74
CA ALA A 215 15.44 -12.83 -27.05
C ALA A 215 15.11 -14.15 -27.76
N GLY A 216 13.82 -14.47 -27.91
CA GLY A 216 13.37 -15.72 -28.51
C GLY A 216 12.79 -16.76 -27.54
N ALA A 217 12.85 -16.55 -26.24
CA ALA A 217 12.06 -17.34 -25.31
C ALA A 217 10.59 -16.92 -25.42
N GLN A 218 9.92 -17.38 -26.46
CA GLN A 218 8.49 -17.60 -26.39
C GLN A 218 8.28 -18.39 -25.10
N SER A 219 7.55 -17.80 -24.16
CA SER A 219 7.05 -18.54 -23.00
C SER A 219 6.70 -19.95 -23.49
N PRO A 220 7.21 -21.04 -22.90
CA PRO A 220 6.76 -22.35 -23.31
C PRO A 220 5.24 -22.29 -23.19
N ARG A 221 4.56 -22.08 -24.32
CA ARG A 221 3.17 -22.44 -24.42
C ARG A 221 3.18 -23.84 -23.89
N SER A 222 2.66 -24.03 -22.70
CA SER A 222 2.39 -25.31 -22.13
C SER A 222 1.62 -26.12 -23.20
N SER A 223 2.38 -26.69 -24.14
CA SER A 223 1.89 -27.73 -25.08
C SER A 223 1.49 -28.99 -24.33
N ASN A 224 1.51 -28.95 -23.02
CA ASN A 224 1.04 -29.99 -22.12
C ASN A 224 -0.27 -29.62 -21.40
N SER A 225 -0.97 -28.52 -21.79
CA SER A 225 -2.31 -28.25 -21.29
C SER A 225 -3.38 -29.24 -21.75
N SER A 226 -3.04 -30.13 -22.71
CA SER A 226 -3.97 -31.15 -23.21
C SER A 226 -3.91 -32.51 -22.47
N ARG A 227 -3.05 -32.67 -21.44
CA ARG A 227 -2.96 -33.94 -20.69
C ARG A 227 -3.32 -33.86 -19.20
N LEU A 228 -3.77 -32.71 -18.71
CA LEU A 228 -4.30 -32.58 -17.35
C LEU A 228 -5.69 -31.96 -17.37
N SER A 229 -6.59 -32.50 -18.18
CA SER A 229 -8.04 -32.40 -18.01
C SER A 229 -8.53 -33.32 -16.89
N GLY A 230 -7.79 -33.41 -15.79
CA GLY A 230 -8.36 -33.79 -14.52
C GLY A 230 -9.05 -32.55 -14.01
N SER A 231 -10.39 -32.52 -14.01
CA SER A 231 -11.18 -31.55 -13.23
C SER A 231 -10.50 -31.37 -11.87
N PRO A 232 -10.23 -30.11 -11.41
CA PRO A 232 -9.81 -29.93 -10.03
C PRO A 232 -10.86 -30.63 -9.18
N THR A 233 -10.44 -31.62 -8.40
CA THR A 233 -11.34 -32.25 -7.44
C THR A 233 -11.97 -31.11 -6.66
N ASN A 234 -13.30 -31.09 -6.52
CA ASN A 234 -14.07 -30.01 -5.92
C ASN A 234 -13.47 -29.51 -4.59
N ALA A 235 -12.74 -30.35 -3.86
CA ALA A 235 -12.03 -30.02 -2.63
C ALA A 235 -10.81 -29.10 -2.84
N ALA A 236 -10.03 -29.28 -3.90
CA ALA A 236 -8.87 -28.42 -4.17
C ALA A 236 -9.31 -27.01 -4.65
N GLY A 237 -10.40 -26.93 -5.42
CA GLY A 237 -11.01 -25.69 -5.84
C GLY A 237 -11.61 -24.90 -4.69
N ALA A 238 -12.29 -25.58 -3.76
CA ALA A 238 -12.89 -24.95 -2.57
C ALA A 238 -11.80 -24.39 -1.62
N GLY A 239 -10.68 -25.09 -1.45
CA GLY A 239 -9.55 -24.61 -0.65
C GLY A 239 -8.90 -23.35 -1.23
N TYR A 240 -8.72 -23.29 -2.55
CA TYR A 240 -8.19 -22.11 -3.24
C TYR A 240 -9.14 -20.92 -3.13
N ALA A 241 -10.43 -21.09 -3.41
CA ALA A 241 -11.43 -20.03 -3.30
C ALA A 241 -11.50 -19.46 -1.87
N ARG A 242 -11.45 -20.33 -0.85
CA ARG A 242 -11.41 -19.90 0.56
C ARG A 242 -10.17 -19.03 0.85
N THR A 243 -8.99 -19.44 0.39
CA THR A 243 -7.75 -18.65 0.58
C THR A 243 -7.85 -17.31 -0.10
N VAL A 244 -8.40 -17.23 -1.32
CA VAL A 244 -8.60 -15.96 -2.05
C VAL A 244 -9.57 -15.05 -1.30
N ILE A 245 -10.69 -15.56 -0.82
CA ILE A 245 -11.70 -14.77 -0.08
C ILE A 245 -11.11 -14.25 1.24
N LEU A 246 -10.46 -15.12 2.03
CA LEU A 246 -9.83 -14.70 3.27
C LEU A 246 -8.72 -13.68 3.03
N GLY A 247 -7.87 -13.91 2.01
CA GLY A 247 -6.82 -12.98 1.59
C GLY A 247 -7.39 -11.62 1.17
N LEU A 248 -8.50 -11.62 0.43
CA LEU A 248 -9.19 -10.39 0.04
C LEU A 248 -9.70 -9.62 1.25
N ILE A 249 -10.37 -10.27 2.20
CA ILE A 249 -10.88 -9.62 3.42
C ILE A 249 -9.71 -9.05 4.24
N LEU A 250 -8.66 -9.83 4.47
CA LEU A 250 -7.51 -9.42 5.26
C LEU A 250 -6.79 -8.23 4.62
N LEU A 251 -6.52 -8.30 3.33
CA LEU A 251 -5.84 -7.21 2.64
C LEU A 251 -6.71 -5.97 2.52
N SER A 252 -8.02 -6.11 2.33
CA SER A 252 -8.97 -4.99 2.35
C SER A 252 -8.97 -4.28 3.70
N THR A 253 -8.97 -5.04 4.80
CA THR A 253 -8.90 -4.48 6.16
C THR A 253 -7.57 -3.74 6.39
N ALA A 254 -6.44 -4.37 6.06
CA ALA A 254 -5.12 -3.75 6.20
C ALA A 254 -5.02 -2.46 5.38
N THR A 255 -5.47 -2.50 4.12
CA THR A 255 -5.48 -1.36 3.21
C THR A 255 -6.36 -0.23 3.72
N THR A 256 -7.59 -0.55 4.15
CA THR A 256 -8.52 0.43 4.72
C THR A 256 -7.91 1.12 5.94
N THR A 257 -7.28 0.36 6.84
CA THR A 257 -6.61 0.89 8.04
C THR A 257 -5.47 1.82 7.67
N ASN A 258 -4.63 1.43 6.71
CA ASN A 258 -3.51 2.23 6.25
C ASN A 258 -3.96 3.57 5.63
N TYR A 259 -4.93 3.54 4.69
CA TYR A 259 -5.45 4.76 4.07
C TYR A 259 -6.23 5.66 5.04
N LEU A 260 -6.78 5.09 6.12
CA LEU A 260 -7.37 5.90 7.19
C LEU A 260 -6.31 6.61 8.02
N LEU A 261 -5.17 5.97 8.30
CA LEU A 261 -4.04 6.63 8.94
C LEU A 261 -3.46 7.74 8.05
N GLU A 262 -3.33 7.52 6.75
CA GLU A 262 -2.95 8.57 5.80
C GLU A 262 -3.95 9.74 5.77
N TYR A 263 -5.25 9.47 6.00
CA TYR A 263 -6.29 10.50 6.09
C TYR A 263 -6.14 11.40 7.33
N MET A 264 -5.35 11.03 8.34
CA MET A 264 -5.18 11.79 9.57
C MET A 264 -4.72 13.24 9.34
N THR A 265 -3.97 13.52 8.27
CA THR A 265 -3.60 14.88 7.87
C THR A 265 -4.83 15.71 7.50
N THR A 266 -5.68 15.16 6.65
CA THR A 266 -6.95 15.81 6.26
C THR A 266 -7.90 15.91 7.45
N TYR A 267 -8.00 14.88 8.28
CA TYR A 267 -8.81 14.87 9.48
C TYR A 267 -8.38 15.95 10.48
N ALA A 268 -7.08 16.06 10.77
CA ALA A 268 -6.54 17.08 11.68
C ALA A 268 -6.81 18.51 11.18
N ASN A 269 -6.54 18.77 9.90
CA ASN A 269 -6.70 20.10 9.33
C ASN A 269 -8.18 20.45 9.10
N PHE A 270 -8.94 19.57 8.46
CA PHE A 270 -10.30 19.85 7.99
C PHE A 270 -11.36 19.62 9.06
N THR A 271 -11.26 18.56 9.86
CA THR A 271 -12.26 18.17 10.86
C THR A 271 -11.96 18.79 12.22
N LEU A 272 -10.70 18.77 12.66
CA LEU A 272 -10.31 19.29 13.99
C LEU A 272 -9.88 20.76 13.95
N GLY A 273 -9.70 21.36 12.77
CA GLY A 273 -9.30 22.77 12.61
C GLY A 273 -7.85 23.06 13.02
N MET A 274 -6.99 22.06 13.03
CA MET A 274 -5.57 22.22 13.35
C MET A 274 -4.80 22.90 12.22
N SER A 275 -3.64 23.50 12.52
CA SER A 275 -2.80 24.12 11.52
C SER A 275 -2.29 23.09 10.50
N ALA A 276 -2.06 23.51 9.26
CA ALA A 276 -1.49 22.66 8.22
C ALA A 276 -0.14 22.08 8.64
N MET A 277 0.70 22.88 9.31
CA MET A 277 1.98 22.44 9.85
C MET A 277 1.82 21.24 10.81
N THR A 278 0.89 21.34 11.77
CA THR A 278 0.60 20.24 12.71
C THR A 278 0.05 19.00 11.97
N ALA A 279 -0.82 19.20 10.99
CA ALA A 279 -1.43 18.13 10.22
C ALA A 279 -0.37 17.35 9.39
N PHE A 280 0.53 18.04 8.69
CA PHE A 280 1.62 17.37 7.94
C PHE A 280 2.64 16.69 8.87
N GLY A 281 2.87 17.23 10.07
CA GLY A 281 3.69 16.57 11.09
C GLY A 281 3.14 15.19 11.47
N ALA A 282 1.82 15.02 11.54
CA ALA A 282 1.20 13.72 11.79
C ALA A 282 1.52 12.71 10.69
N THR A 283 1.51 13.13 9.42
CA THR A 283 1.90 12.28 8.29
C THR A 283 3.34 11.79 8.42
N ALA A 284 4.26 12.70 8.75
CA ALA A 284 5.66 12.33 8.97
C ALA A 284 5.82 11.31 10.10
N VAL A 285 5.04 11.47 11.19
CA VAL A 285 5.03 10.50 12.31
C VAL A 285 4.50 9.14 11.89
N ILE A 286 3.42 9.09 11.10
CA ILE A 286 2.86 7.83 10.58
C ILE A 286 3.89 7.12 9.70
N GLY A 287 4.47 7.82 8.73
CA GLY A 287 5.50 7.24 7.86
C GLY A 287 6.72 6.74 8.64
N LEU A 288 7.20 7.52 9.63
CA LEU A 288 8.31 7.10 10.49
C LEU A 288 7.95 5.85 11.31
N SER A 289 6.72 5.75 11.79
CA SER A 289 6.22 4.56 12.50
C SER A 289 6.31 3.32 11.61
N GLY A 290 5.92 3.43 10.33
CA GLY A 290 6.00 2.33 9.37
C GLY A 290 7.44 1.97 9.01
N VAL A 291 8.30 2.95 8.77
CA VAL A 291 9.74 2.71 8.50
C VAL A 291 10.40 1.87 9.59
N ILE A 292 9.99 2.04 10.84
CA ILE A 292 10.53 1.30 11.98
C ILE A 292 9.79 -0.04 12.17
N CYS A 293 8.46 -0.01 12.14
CA CYS A 293 7.65 -1.14 12.58
C CYS A 293 7.40 -2.19 11.49
N ASP A 294 7.42 -1.84 10.20
CA ASP A 294 7.29 -2.83 9.12
C ASP A 294 8.41 -3.88 9.10
N PRO A 295 9.71 -3.48 9.09
CA PRO A 295 10.80 -4.47 9.14
C PRO A 295 10.78 -5.27 10.44
N LEU A 296 10.43 -4.62 11.56
CA LEU A 296 10.29 -5.28 12.85
C LEU A 296 9.17 -6.32 12.81
N GLY A 297 8.01 -5.99 12.26
CA GLY A 297 6.89 -6.92 12.08
C GLY A 297 7.25 -8.08 11.17
N GLY A 298 7.93 -7.82 10.06
CA GLY A 298 8.46 -8.84 9.16
C GLY A 298 9.40 -9.81 9.89
N TRP A 299 10.38 -9.31 10.62
CA TRP A 299 11.31 -10.10 11.42
C TRP A 299 10.63 -10.88 12.54
N LEU A 300 9.72 -10.26 13.29
CA LEU A 300 8.94 -10.94 14.34
C LEU A 300 8.11 -12.08 13.75
N SER A 301 7.52 -11.87 12.57
CA SER A 301 6.72 -12.90 11.91
C SER A 301 7.54 -14.10 11.43
N ASP A 302 8.79 -13.87 11.05
CA ASP A 302 9.72 -14.95 10.70
C ASP A 302 10.12 -15.78 11.92
N ARG A 303 10.15 -15.16 13.12
CA ARG A 303 10.59 -15.80 14.37
C ARG A 303 9.47 -16.46 15.15
N PHE A 304 8.31 -15.80 15.25
CA PHE A 304 7.21 -16.24 16.13
C PHE A 304 6.03 -16.86 15.36
N GLY A 305 6.04 -16.79 14.04
CA GLY A 305 4.94 -17.22 13.19
C GLY A 305 4.09 -16.05 12.66
N ARG A 306 3.32 -16.31 11.61
CA ARG A 306 2.53 -15.26 10.94
C ARG A 306 1.33 -14.85 11.79
N LYS A 307 0.54 -15.83 12.28
CA LYS A 307 -0.70 -15.56 13.01
C LYS A 307 -0.51 -14.73 14.28
N PRO A 308 0.41 -15.01 15.19
CA PRO A 308 0.59 -14.20 16.40
C PRO A 308 0.89 -12.74 16.10
N VAL A 309 1.75 -12.49 15.11
CA VAL A 309 2.19 -11.14 14.72
C VAL A 309 1.09 -10.36 13.98
N MET A 310 0.08 -11.04 13.44
CA MET A 310 -1.11 -10.38 12.87
C MET A 310 -2.22 -10.19 13.91
N ILE A 311 -2.52 -11.23 14.71
CA ILE A 311 -3.66 -11.21 15.65
C ILE A 311 -3.43 -10.21 16.78
N LEU A 312 -2.25 -10.28 17.45
CA LEU A 312 -1.99 -9.45 18.63
C LEU A 312 -2.04 -7.95 18.34
N PRO A 313 -1.35 -7.42 17.31
CA PRO A 313 -1.46 -6.01 16.96
C PRO A 313 -2.88 -5.59 16.60
N TRP A 314 -3.64 -6.41 15.86
CA TRP A 314 -5.01 -6.06 15.50
C TRP A 314 -5.98 -6.07 16.68
N LEU A 315 -5.78 -6.95 17.67
CA LEU A 315 -6.54 -6.88 18.93
C LEU A 315 -6.21 -5.58 19.69
N VAL A 316 -4.93 -5.24 19.81
CA VAL A 316 -4.51 -3.98 20.43
C VAL A 316 -5.05 -2.78 19.67
N LEU A 317 -5.03 -2.81 18.34
CA LEU A 317 -5.58 -1.76 17.48
C LEU A 317 -7.09 -1.56 17.72
N ALA A 318 -7.86 -2.66 17.79
CA ALA A 318 -9.29 -2.60 18.07
C ALA A 318 -9.60 -1.94 19.43
N LEU A 319 -8.74 -2.19 20.43
CA LEU A 319 -8.88 -1.57 21.76
C LEU A 319 -8.39 -0.12 21.79
N ALA A 320 -7.36 0.22 21.01
CA ALA A 320 -6.70 1.53 21.03
C ALA A 320 -7.41 2.58 20.18
N VAL A 321 -8.14 2.19 19.12
CA VAL A 321 -8.69 3.13 18.15
C VAL A 321 -9.66 4.14 18.78
N PHE A 322 -10.62 3.70 19.58
CA PHE A 322 -11.57 4.61 20.24
C PHE A 322 -10.92 5.54 21.25
N PRO A 323 -10.11 5.06 22.22
CA PRO A 323 -9.39 5.94 23.13
C PRO A 323 -8.54 6.99 22.41
N ALA A 324 -7.84 6.60 21.33
CA ALA A 324 -7.00 7.52 20.57
C ALA A 324 -7.82 8.64 19.90
N PHE A 325 -8.92 8.30 19.20
CA PHE A 325 -9.77 9.30 18.55
C PHE A 325 -10.56 10.15 19.57
N MET A 326 -11.02 9.58 20.68
CA MET A 326 -11.67 10.33 21.75
C MET A 326 -10.72 11.32 22.43
N LEU A 327 -9.48 10.90 22.70
CA LEU A 327 -8.46 11.77 23.26
C LEU A 327 -8.14 12.92 22.30
N LEU A 328 -8.02 12.61 21.01
CA LEU A 328 -7.73 13.56 19.96
C LEU A 328 -8.86 14.61 19.80
N ASP A 329 -10.12 14.17 19.80
CA ASP A 329 -11.27 15.10 19.71
C ASP A 329 -11.40 16.02 20.95
N ARG A 330 -11.06 15.48 22.14
CA ARG A 330 -11.11 16.26 23.39
C ARG A 330 -9.98 17.26 23.50
N LEU A 331 -8.74 16.85 23.25
CA LEU A 331 -7.56 17.68 23.50
C LEU A 331 -7.24 18.63 22.34
N ARG A 332 -7.43 18.18 21.11
CA ARG A 332 -7.14 18.92 19.85
C ARG A 332 -5.75 19.57 19.86
N THR A 333 -4.75 18.88 20.41
CA THR A 333 -3.37 19.35 20.50
C THR A 333 -2.46 18.55 19.56
N GLY A 334 -1.35 19.18 19.10
CA GLY A 334 -0.36 18.48 18.26
C GLY A 334 0.24 17.25 18.94
N ALA A 335 0.48 17.32 20.25
CA ALA A 335 1.00 16.18 21.02
C ALA A 335 0.02 15.00 21.04
N ALA A 336 -1.28 15.25 21.21
CA ALA A 336 -2.30 14.21 21.15
C ALA A 336 -2.38 13.60 19.75
N LEU A 337 -2.30 14.43 18.69
CA LEU A 337 -2.31 13.98 17.29
C LEU A 337 -1.10 13.09 16.99
N TYR A 338 0.10 13.55 17.31
CA TYR A 338 1.33 12.79 17.04
C TYR A 338 1.38 11.51 17.86
N GLY A 339 0.96 11.53 19.14
CA GLY A 339 0.85 10.36 19.98
C GLY A 339 -0.13 9.33 19.44
N ALA A 340 -1.33 9.75 19.03
CA ALA A 340 -2.32 8.87 18.42
C ALA A 340 -1.80 8.28 17.09
N CYS A 341 -1.22 9.11 16.22
CA CYS A 341 -0.63 8.66 14.96
C CYS A 341 0.53 7.68 15.15
N ALA A 342 1.43 7.93 16.12
CA ALA A 342 2.53 7.03 16.43
C ALA A 342 2.03 5.68 16.94
N VAL A 343 1.11 5.68 17.92
CA VAL A 343 0.59 4.44 18.51
C VAL A 343 -0.19 3.63 17.48
N LEU A 344 -1.17 4.23 16.80
CA LEU A 344 -1.99 3.53 15.82
C LEU A 344 -1.15 3.12 14.59
N GLY A 345 -0.21 3.97 14.16
CA GLY A 345 0.73 3.68 13.08
C GLY A 345 1.61 2.47 13.40
N CYS A 346 2.32 2.48 14.53
CA CYS A 346 3.18 1.37 14.93
C CYS A 346 2.41 0.05 15.04
N ILE A 347 1.23 0.06 15.67
CA ILE A 347 0.42 -1.16 15.83
C ILE A 347 -0.05 -1.69 14.47
N SER A 348 -0.50 -0.81 13.57
CA SER A 348 -0.99 -1.18 12.25
C SER A 348 0.10 -1.77 11.37
N THR A 349 1.26 -1.09 11.27
CA THR A 349 2.35 -1.48 10.37
C THR A 349 3.05 -2.75 10.82
N LEU A 350 3.15 -3.04 12.12
CA LEU A 350 3.68 -4.32 12.63
C LEU A 350 3.01 -5.56 11.98
N SER A 351 1.75 -5.47 11.60
CA SER A 351 0.99 -6.59 11.01
C SER A 351 0.91 -6.51 9.49
N SER A 352 1.05 -5.34 8.89
CA SER A 352 0.73 -5.06 7.48
C SER A 352 1.53 -5.93 6.50
N ALA A 353 2.84 -5.92 6.59
CA ALA A 353 3.70 -6.72 5.73
C ALA A 353 3.48 -8.23 5.92
N THR A 354 3.22 -8.66 7.17
CA THR A 354 2.98 -10.07 7.49
C THR A 354 1.74 -10.63 6.80
N ILE A 355 0.70 -9.81 6.58
CA ILE A 355 -0.53 -10.21 5.89
C ILE A 355 -0.24 -10.59 4.43
N ILE A 356 0.55 -9.77 3.72
CA ILE A 356 0.92 -10.04 2.33
C ILE A 356 1.72 -11.34 2.24
N VAL A 357 2.67 -11.56 3.15
CA VAL A 357 3.48 -12.79 3.21
C VAL A 357 2.59 -14.00 3.45
N ALA A 358 1.73 -13.96 4.48
CA ALA A 358 0.85 -15.07 4.84
C ALA A 358 -0.10 -15.45 3.70
N ILE A 359 -0.71 -14.48 3.03
CA ILE A 359 -1.57 -14.73 1.86
C ILE A 359 -0.76 -15.37 0.73
N THR A 360 0.44 -14.83 0.45
CA THR A 360 1.27 -15.32 -0.65
C THR A 360 1.79 -16.74 -0.37
N GLU A 361 2.13 -17.07 0.88
CA GLU A 361 2.52 -18.43 1.30
C GLU A 361 1.35 -19.42 1.25
N ALA A 362 0.13 -18.98 1.58
CA ALA A 362 -1.07 -19.81 1.53
C ALA A 362 -1.54 -20.14 0.11
N LEU A 363 -1.09 -19.37 -0.90
CA LEU A 363 -1.45 -19.62 -2.30
C LEU A 363 -0.56 -20.71 -2.93
N PRO A 364 -1.13 -21.66 -3.72
CA PRO A 364 -0.37 -22.65 -4.46
C PRO A 364 0.67 -22.00 -5.39
N ALA A 365 1.89 -22.56 -5.45
CA ALA A 365 3.01 -21.97 -6.20
C ALA A 365 2.68 -21.66 -7.67
N ARG A 366 1.86 -22.51 -8.33
CA ARG A 366 1.48 -22.35 -9.75
C ARG A 366 0.64 -21.09 -10.03
N VAL A 367 -0.13 -20.61 -9.05
CA VAL A 367 -1.07 -19.47 -9.19
C VAL A 367 -0.74 -18.32 -8.25
N ARG A 368 0.38 -18.42 -7.53
CA ARG A 368 0.77 -17.49 -6.46
C ARG A 368 0.86 -16.04 -6.95
N SER A 369 1.65 -15.80 -8.00
CA SER A 369 1.86 -14.44 -8.54
C SER A 369 0.56 -13.83 -9.05
N GLY A 370 -0.22 -14.56 -9.85
CA GLY A 370 -1.52 -14.09 -10.34
C GLY A 370 -2.56 -13.96 -9.25
N GLY A 371 -2.57 -14.88 -8.28
CA GLY A 371 -3.49 -14.86 -7.14
C GLY A 371 -3.28 -13.66 -6.23
N ILE A 372 -2.03 -13.38 -5.83
CA ILE A 372 -1.73 -12.20 -5.00
C ILE A 372 -1.96 -10.90 -5.76
N ALA A 373 -1.62 -10.84 -7.05
CA ALA A 373 -1.87 -9.67 -7.89
C ALA A 373 -3.37 -9.35 -7.96
N LEU A 374 -4.22 -10.36 -8.14
CA LEU A 374 -5.67 -10.20 -8.19
C LEU A 374 -6.24 -9.72 -6.84
N ILE A 375 -5.85 -10.38 -5.73
CA ILE A 375 -6.28 -10.03 -4.38
C ILE A 375 -5.87 -8.59 -4.07
N TYR A 376 -4.61 -8.24 -4.34
CA TYR A 376 -4.06 -6.91 -4.09
C TYR A 376 -4.75 -5.84 -4.94
N ALA A 377 -4.87 -6.07 -6.25
CA ALA A 377 -5.51 -5.12 -7.15
C ALA A 377 -6.97 -4.84 -6.75
N PHE A 378 -7.73 -5.88 -6.39
CA PHE A 378 -9.12 -5.71 -5.97
C PHE A 378 -9.24 -5.01 -4.61
N ALA A 379 -8.47 -5.45 -3.60
CA ALA A 379 -8.50 -4.87 -2.27
C ALA A 379 -8.16 -3.37 -2.32
N ILE A 380 -7.11 -2.98 -3.03
CA ILE A 380 -6.70 -1.59 -3.15
C ILE A 380 -7.67 -0.79 -4.01
N SER A 381 -8.14 -1.33 -5.15
CA SER A 381 -9.04 -0.58 -6.03
C SER A 381 -10.38 -0.25 -5.37
N VAL A 382 -10.95 -1.20 -4.64
CA VAL A 382 -12.27 -1.01 -4.02
C VAL A 382 -12.15 -0.35 -2.65
N PHE A 383 -11.35 -0.93 -1.77
CA PHE A 383 -11.31 -0.51 -0.35
C PHE A 383 -10.27 0.58 -0.09
N GLY A 384 -9.10 0.51 -0.74
CA GLY A 384 -8.09 1.56 -0.61
C GLY A 384 -8.53 2.88 -1.25
N GLY A 385 -8.95 2.83 -2.51
CA GLY A 385 -9.38 4.01 -3.25
C GLY A 385 -10.59 4.71 -2.64
N SER A 386 -11.51 3.96 -2.02
CA SER A 386 -12.72 4.53 -1.42
C SER A 386 -12.57 4.91 0.05
N ALA A 387 -11.53 4.45 0.76
CA ALA A 387 -11.43 4.60 2.22
C ALA A 387 -11.50 6.06 2.68
N GLN A 388 -10.66 6.92 2.13
CA GLN A 388 -10.59 8.32 2.53
C GLN A 388 -11.87 9.09 2.17
N PHE A 389 -12.44 8.83 0.98
CA PHE A 389 -13.73 9.38 0.58
C PHE A 389 -14.85 8.93 1.52
N SER A 390 -14.92 7.64 1.82
CA SER A 390 -15.95 7.05 2.69
C SER A 390 -15.92 7.63 4.08
N VAL A 391 -14.72 7.78 4.66
CA VAL A 391 -14.54 8.37 5.99
C VAL A 391 -14.93 9.85 5.99
N ALA A 392 -14.48 10.62 5.00
CA ALA A 392 -14.83 12.03 4.88
C ALA A 392 -16.35 12.22 4.68
N TRP A 393 -16.97 11.35 3.89
CA TRP A 393 -18.42 11.34 3.68
C TRP A 393 -19.18 10.97 4.95
N LEU A 394 -18.73 9.96 5.70
CA LEU A 394 -19.33 9.57 6.98
C LEU A 394 -19.27 10.71 8.01
N ILE A 395 -18.14 11.40 8.13
CA ILE A 395 -18.03 12.58 9.01
C ILE A 395 -19.04 13.64 8.58
N LYS A 396 -19.14 13.94 7.27
CA LYS A 396 -20.07 14.92 6.74
C LYS A 396 -21.53 14.52 6.96
N ALA A 397 -21.88 13.26 6.74
CA ALA A 397 -23.25 12.76 6.83
C ALA A 397 -23.74 12.61 8.27
N THR A 398 -22.87 12.23 9.19
CA THR A 398 -23.23 11.98 10.60
C THR A 398 -22.95 13.16 11.52
N GLY A 399 -22.09 14.10 11.11
CA GLY A 399 -21.57 15.16 11.99
C GLY A 399 -20.67 14.64 13.12
N ASN A 400 -20.33 13.34 13.12
CA ASN A 400 -19.59 12.70 14.21
C ASN A 400 -18.09 12.64 13.89
N PRO A 401 -17.23 13.33 14.66
CA PRO A 401 -15.77 13.27 14.48
C PRO A 401 -15.19 11.88 14.77
N LEU A 402 -15.90 10.99 15.46
CA LEU A 402 -15.49 9.62 15.73
C LEU A 402 -15.81 8.63 14.59
N ALA A 403 -16.41 9.07 13.48
CA ALA A 403 -16.71 8.21 12.34
C ALA A 403 -15.48 7.43 11.81
N PRO A 404 -14.26 8.01 11.73
CA PRO A 404 -13.06 7.26 11.37
C PRO A 404 -12.76 6.09 12.31
N ALA A 405 -12.96 6.28 13.62
CA ALA A 405 -12.75 5.24 14.63
C ALA A 405 -13.70 4.06 14.42
N TRP A 406 -14.98 4.32 14.16
CA TRP A 406 -15.97 3.29 13.84
C TRP A 406 -15.61 2.53 12.56
N TYR A 407 -15.24 3.26 11.51
CA TYR A 407 -14.88 2.66 10.23
C TYR A 407 -13.68 1.72 10.35
N MET A 408 -12.64 2.16 11.07
CA MET A 408 -11.44 1.37 11.35
C MET A 408 -11.74 0.16 12.23
N PHE A 409 -12.50 0.34 13.32
CA PHE A 409 -12.87 -0.71 14.25
C PHE A 409 -13.65 -1.83 13.56
N CYS A 410 -14.70 -1.49 12.81
CA CYS A 410 -15.49 -2.48 12.08
C CYS A 410 -14.62 -3.27 11.08
N GLY A 411 -13.75 -2.58 10.34
CA GLY A 411 -12.80 -3.23 9.44
C GLY A 411 -11.89 -4.21 10.16
N VAL A 412 -11.27 -3.79 11.27
CA VAL A 412 -10.36 -4.62 12.08
C VAL A 412 -11.06 -5.84 12.65
N ILE A 413 -12.30 -5.72 13.14
CA ILE A 413 -13.08 -6.87 13.64
C ILE A 413 -13.37 -7.88 12.52
N ILE A 414 -13.77 -7.41 11.34
CA ILE A 414 -14.01 -8.28 10.17
C ILE A 414 -12.71 -9.00 9.80
N GLY A 415 -11.59 -8.28 9.77
CA GLY A 415 -10.28 -8.84 9.49
C GLY A 415 -9.83 -9.85 10.54
N LEU A 416 -10.05 -9.60 11.84
CA LEU A 416 -9.76 -10.55 12.92
C LEU A 416 -10.52 -11.86 12.75
N ILE A 417 -11.82 -11.79 12.41
CA ILE A 417 -12.65 -12.99 12.15
C ILE A 417 -12.07 -13.79 10.98
N ALA A 418 -11.66 -13.13 9.90
CA ALA A 418 -11.03 -13.79 8.76
C ALA A 418 -9.67 -14.38 9.12
N LEU A 419 -8.88 -13.68 9.93
CA LEU A 419 -7.54 -14.08 10.35
C LEU A 419 -7.57 -15.36 11.21
N LEU A 420 -8.56 -15.52 12.06
CA LEU A 420 -8.74 -16.74 12.86
C LEU A 420 -8.92 -17.98 11.97
N GLN A 421 -9.48 -17.80 10.77
CA GLN A 421 -9.75 -18.87 9.81
C GLN A 421 -8.58 -19.18 8.88
N LEU A 422 -7.57 -18.29 8.80
CA LEU A 422 -6.38 -18.50 7.99
C LEU A 422 -5.46 -19.54 8.67
N PRO A 423 -4.90 -20.53 7.95
CA PRO A 423 -3.90 -21.43 8.51
C PRO A 423 -2.59 -20.69 8.82
N GLU A 424 -1.80 -21.22 9.76
CA GLU A 424 -0.42 -20.75 9.97
C GLU A 424 0.43 -21.18 8.77
N THR A 425 1.23 -20.25 8.23
CA THR A 425 2.05 -20.48 7.03
C THR A 425 3.55 -20.35 7.28
N ALA A 426 3.96 -19.91 8.48
CA ALA A 426 5.37 -19.71 8.79
C ALA A 426 6.17 -21.01 8.74
N PRO A 427 7.28 -21.07 7.96
CA PRO A 427 8.10 -22.29 7.85
C PRO A 427 8.58 -22.83 9.19
N ILE A 428 8.91 -21.94 10.14
CA ILE A 428 9.37 -22.33 11.48
C ILE A 428 8.29 -23.10 12.26
N LYS A 429 7.03 -22.66 12.18
CA LYS A 429 5.90 -23.32 12.86
C LYS A 429 5.50 -24.63 12.21
N LEU A 430 5.57 -24.68 10.89
CA LEU A 430 5.32 -25.93 10.13
C LEU A 430 6.39 -26.98 10.42
N ALA A 431 7.66 -26.57 10.57
CA ALA A 431 8.74 -27.47 10.97
C ALA A 431 8.59 -27.96 12.41
N GLU A 432 8.13 -27.11 13.35
CA GLU A 432 7.83 -27.49 14.73
C GLU A 432 6.70 -28.53 14.80
N SER A 433 5.61 -28.31 14.05
CA SER A 433 4.46 -29.25 14.03
C SER A 433 4.76 -30.59 13.34
N ALA A 434 5.76 -30.63 12.47
CA ALA A 434 6.19 -31.86 11.77
C ALA A 434 7.20 -32.71 12.60
N ARG A 435 7.71 -32.21 13.73
CA ARG A 435 8.59 -33.01 14.59
C ARG A 435 7.78 -34.12 15.26
N PRO A 436 8.21 -35.40 15.15
CA PRO A 436 7.55 -36.47 15.88
C PRO A 436 7.65 -36.20 17.38
N VAL A 437 6.53 -36.36 18.09
CA VAL A 437 6.50 -36.24 19.57
C VAL A 437 7.52 -37.22 20.13
N SER A 438 8.52 -36.68 20.84
CA SER A 438 9.53 -37.52 21.50
C SER A 438 8.84 -38.46 22.49
N PRO A 439 9.14 -39.78 22.49
CA PRO A 439 8.51 -40.73 23.39
C PRO A 439 8.64 -40.38 24.89
N ALA A 440 9.57 -39.48 25.23
CA ALA A 440 9.82 -39.04 26.61
C ALA A 440 8.72 -38.11 27.18
N GLU A 441 7.95 -37.39 26.35
CA GLU A 441 6.88 -36.52 26.87
C GLU A 441 5.53 -37.24 27.09
N GLY A 442 5.38 -38.44 26.53
CA GLY A 442 4.19 -39.29 26.75
C GLY A 442 4.07 -39.92 28.12
N PHE A 443 5.14 -39.87 28.93
CA PHE A 443 5.15 -40.47 30.30
C PHE A 443 4.84 -39.45 31.42
N ALA A 444 4.78 -38.17 31.13
CA ALA A 444 4.50 -37.13 32.14
C ALA A 444 3.01 -36.73 32.23
N GLN A 445 2.12 -37.33 31.45
CA GLN A 445 0.66 -37.04 31.46
C GLN A 445 -0.21 -38.28 31.78
N ARG A 446 0.35 -39.28 32.47
CA ARG A 446 -0.45 -40.36 33.06
C ARG A 446 -0.31 -40.36 34.59
#